data_ba505bd74cf35cdf0ca277c9dff1fc00
#
_entry.id   ba505bd74cf35cdf0ca277c9dff1fc00
#
_cell.length_a   1.000
_cell.length_b   1.000
_cell.length_c   1.000
_cell.angle_alpha   90.00
_cell.angle_beta   90.00
_cell.angle_gamma   90.00
#
_symmetry.space_group_name_H-M   'P 1'
#
loop_
_entity.id
_entity.type
_entity.pdbx_description
1 polymer ?
#
loop_
_entity_poly.entity_id
_entity_poly.type
_entity_poly.pdbx_seq_one_letter_code
_entity_poly.pdbx_strand_id
1 'polypeptide(L)'
;MIKKIYIFIILFFVVLTTQSQAYDCYFDKLKPGVTKKDLEKINIFAYGPDTSDIFTKQLYVEEICKGDPEDPHSISIMLVFLKDKLIKVNYIHQIPETPILFQIAKNDYKINFERNKARIEKKQSEFYSTTVNGNSYFYVLLKQGNRQEEYLEIVSDKDISKFEEFLLKIEEAQ
;
A
#
# COMPACT_ATOMS: atom_id res chain seq x y z
N MET A 1 22.25 33.76 -36.99
CA MET A 1 21.28 33.89 -35.88
C MET A 1 20.54 32.59 -35.56
N ILE A 2 20.13 31.80 -36.50
CA ILE A 2 19.33 30.58 -36.33
C ILE A 2 20.05 29.52 -35.47
N LYS A 3 21.37 29.29 -35.61
CA LYS A 3 22.12 28.30 -34.80
C LYS A 3 22.13 28.57 -33.29
N LYS A 4 22.07 29.83 -32.85
CA LYS A 4 22.05 30.20 -31.42
C LYS A 4 20.69 29.93 -30.77
N ILE A 5 19.61 30.00 -31.56
CA ILE A 5 18.24 29.70 -31.07
C ILE A 5 18.07 28.21 -30.83
N TYR A 6 18.62 27.36 -31.68
CA TYR A 6 18.54 25.89 -31.49
C TYR A 6 19.25 25.41 -30.21
N ILE A 7 20.42 26.00 -29.90
CA ILE A 7 21.16 25.65 -28.67
C ILE A 7 20.36 26.07 -27.44
N PHE A 8 19.66 27.19 -27.48
CA PHE A 8 18.84 27.65 -26.36
C PHE A 8 17.59 26.77 -26.14
N ILE A 9 16.97 26.27 -27.20
CA ILE A 9 15.83 25.36 -27.15
C ILE A 9 16.25 23.99 -26.59
N ILE A 10 17.39 23.45 -27.01
CA ILE A 10 17.91 22.18 -26.50
C ILE A 10 18.28 22.29 -25.02
N LEU A 11 18.90 23.39 -24.59
CA LEU A 11 19.21 23.65 -23.18
C LEU A 11 17.94 23.81 -22.32
N PHE A 12 16.88 24.41 -22.86
CA PHE A 12 15.62 24.58 -22.18
C PHE A 12 14.87 23.23 -22.00
N PHE A 13 14.95 22.32 -22.98
CA PHE A 13 14.37 20.99 -22.88
C PHE A 13 15.13 20.07 -21.91
N VAL A 14 16.45 20.23 -21.76
CA VAL A 14 17.24 19.45 -20.80
C VAL A 14 16.97 19.85 -19.35
N VAL A 15 16.56 21.10 -19.09
CA VAL A 15 16.24 21.58 -17.73
C VAL A 15 14.83 21.18 -17.30
N LEU A 16 13.94 20.82 -18.25
CA LEU A 16 12.56 20.39 -17.94
C LEU A 16 12.41 18.88 -17.64
N THR A 17 13.47 18.12 -17.67
CA THR A 17 13.48 16.83 -17.00
C THR A 17 13.60 17.08 -15.50
N THR A 18 12.51 17.57 -14.89
CA THR A 18 12.33 17.44 -13.44
C THR A 18 12.50 15.96 -13.14
N GLN A 19 13.60 15.63 -12.50
CA GLN A 19 13.77 14.34 -11.89
C GLN A 19 12.60 14.20 -10.91
N SER A 20 11.56 13.48 -11.33
CA SER A 20 10.64 12.87 -10.42
C SER A 20 11.54 12.07 -9.47
N GLN A 21 11.77 12.60 -8.28
CA GLN A 21 12.43 11.83 -7.24
C GLN A 21 11.53 10.61 -7.01
N ALA A 22 11.95 9.49 -7.60
CA ALA A 22 11.28 8.24 -7.37
C ALA A 22 11.53 7.92 -5.88
N TYR A 23 10.48 8.02 -5.06
CA TYR A 23 10.54 7.62 -3.68
C TYR A 23 10.88 6.13 -3.63
N ASP A 24 11.94 5.80 -2.91
CA ASP A 24 12.34 4.42 -2.68
C ASP A 24 11.57 3.90 -1.45
N CYS A 25 10.35 3.46 -1.69
CA CYS A 25 9.49 2.91 -0.64
C CYS A 25 9.51 1.37 -0.69
N TYR A 26 9.47 0.75 0.48
CA TYR A 26 9.52 -0.71 0.62
C TYR A 26 8.14 -1.38 0.62
N PHE A 27 7.16 -0.86 -0.15
CA PHE A 27 5.82 -1.46 -0.23
C PHE A 27 5.87 -2.94 -0.63
N ASP A 28 6.68 -3.30 -1.61
CA ASP A 28 6.86 -4.67 -2.10
C ASP A 28 7.41 -5.65 -1.05
N LYS A 29 8.03 -5.13 0.03
CA LYS A 29 8.52 -5.92 1.16
C LYS A 29 7.44 -6.20 2.20
N LEU A 30 6.36 -5.40 2.23
CA LEU A 30 5.24 -5.58 3.15
C LEU A 30 4.20 -6.51 2.54
N LYS A 31 4.49 -7.79 2.48
CA LYS A 31 3.57 -8.80 1.91
C LYS A 31 3.39 -9.98 2.86
N PRO A 32 2.21 -10.62 2.85
CA PRO A 32 1.97 -11.81 3.64
C PRO A 32 3.05 -12.88 3.41
N GLY A 33 3.46 -13.53 4.49
CA GLY A 33 4.52 -14.52 4.50
C GLY A 33 5.88 -14.01 4.99
N VAL A 34 6.10 -12.70 5.00
CA VAL A 34 7.33 -12.09 5.53
C VAL A 34 7.35 -12.21 7.05
N THR A 35 8.52 -12.46 7.64
CA THR A 35 8.69 -12.54 9.09
C THR A 35 9.06 -11.19 9.71
N LYS A 36 8.85 -11.05 11.03
CA LYS A 36 9.34 -9.87 11.78
C LYS A 36 10.83 -9.64 11.53
N LYS A 37 11.63 -10.71 11.54
CA LYS A 37 13.08 -10.67 11.28
C LYS A 37 13.43 -10.15 9.87
N ASP A 38 12.59 -10.43 8.88
CA ASP A 38 12.81 -9.90 7.52
C ASP A 38 12.52 -8.42 7.45
N LEU A 39 11.53 -7.93 8.20
CA LEU A 39 11.22 -6.49 8.30
C LEU A 39 12.29 -5.72 9.05
N GLU A 40 12.93 -6.32 10.06
CA GLU A 40 14.06 -5.70 10.78
C GLU A 40 15.24 -5.41 9.85
N LYS A 41 15.48 -6.23 8.83
CA LYS A 41 16.54 -6.00 7.82
C LYS A 41 16.35 -4.71 7.01
N ILE A 42 15.14 -4.19 6.98
CA ILE A 42 14.78 -2.94 6.31
C ILE A 42 14.39 -1.85 7.32
N ASN A 43 14.83 -1.99 8.58
CA ASN A 43 14.59 -1.08 9.69
C ASN A 43 13.11 -0.91 10.10
N ILE A 44 12.26 -1.87 9.77
CA ILE A 44 10.89 -1.91 10.25
C ILE A 44 10.82 -2.85 11.46
N PHE A 45 10.67 -2.27 12.65
CA PHE A 45 10.66 -3.01 13.90
C PHE A 45 9.22 -3.29 14.33
N ALA A 46 8.83 -4.56 14.26
CA ALA A 46 7.52 -5.05 14.66
C ALA A 46 7.62 -5.77 16.02
N TYR A 47 7.95 -5.02 17.06
CA TYR A 47 7.95 -5.55 18.42
C TYR A 47 6.52 -5.69 18.93
N GLY A 48 6.18 -6.84 19.46
CA GLY A 48 4.91 -7.10 20.13
C GLY A 48 5.17 -7.92 21.39
N PRO A 49 4.20 -8.03 22.29
CA PRO A 49 4.35 -8.90 23.46
C PRO A 49 4.63 -10.34 23.00
N ASP A 50 5.67 -10.95 23.55
CA ASP A 50 6.11 -12.31 23.20
C ASP A 50 5.04 -13.40 23.48
N THR A 51 3.99 -13.03 24.20
CA THR A 51 2.93 -13.93 24.68
C THR A 51 1.69 -13.96 23.78
N SER A 52 1.55 -13.06 22.80
CA SER A 52 0.37 -13.02 21.93
C SER A 52 0.61 -13.74 20.62
N ASP A 53 -0.27 -14.68 20.27
CA ASP A 53 -0.26 -15.34 18.96
C ASP A 53 -0.57 -14.35 17.82
N ILE A 54 -1.28 -13.27 18.14
CA ILE A 54 -1.63 -12.19 17.20
C ILE A 54 -1.04 -10.89 17.68
N PHE A 55 -0.46 -10.15 16.73
CA PHE A 55 0.10 -8.84 16.96
C PHE A 55 -0.21 -7.91 15.78
N THR A 56 -0.59 -6.68 16.08
CA THR A 56 -0.80 -5.62 15.09
C THR A 56 0.23 -4.51 15.26
N LYS A 57 0.82 -4.07 14.16
CA LYS A 57 1.72 -2.91 14.12
C LYS A 57 1.15 -1.89 13.15
N GLN A 58 0.96 -0.67 13.62
CA GLN A 58 0.68 0.48 12.76
C GLN A 58 1.99 1.15 12.37
N LEU A 59 2.10 1.49 11.11
CA LEU A 59 3.19 2.26 10.51
C LEU A 59 2.61 3.46 9.79
N TYR A 60 3.45 4.46 9.61
CA TYR A 60 3.21 5.54 8.67
C TYR A 60 4.13 5.39 7.46
N VAL A 61 3.76 5.98 6.35
CA VAL A 61 4.51 5.81 5.10
C VAL A 61 5.95 6.30 5.21
N GLU A 62 6.21 7.29 6.06
CA GLU A 62 7.54 7.83 6.32
C GLU A 62 8.50 6.79 6.95
N GLU A 63 7.94 5.79 7.63
CA GLU A 63 8.74 4.70 8.22
C GLU A 63 9.23 3.70 7.16
N ILE A 64 8.61 3.68 5.98
CA ILE A 64 8.90 2.72 4.91
C ILE A 64 9.45 3.36 3.64
N CYS A 65 9.52 4.69 3.58
CA CYS A 65 10.04 5.43 2.43
C CYS A 65 11.34 6.15 2.80
N LYS A 66 12.29 6.17 1.86
CA LYS A 66 13.45 7.03 1.93
C LYS A 66 13.17 8.34 1.20
N GLY A 67 13.43 9.46 1.85
CA GLY A 67 13.15 10.80 1.33
C GLY A 67 11.92 11.41 2.01
N ASP A 68 11.70 12.69 1.72
CA ASP A 68 10.52 13.42 2.20
C ASP A 68 9.47 13.35 1.07
N PRO A 69 8.50 12.47 1.17
CA PRO A 69 7.47 12.36 0.16
C PRO A 69 6.59 13.62 0.22
N GLU A 70 6.42 14.31 -0.88
CA GLU A 70 5.65 15.57 -0.94
C GLU A 70 4.18 15.43 -0.52
N ASP A 71 3.62 14.20 -0.46
CA ASP A 71 2.23 13.99 0.00
C ASP A 71 1.86 12.58 0.51
N PRO A 72 2.65 11.89 1.33
CA PRO A 72 2.24 10.59 1.85
C PRO A 72 1.73 10.63 3.30
N HIS A 73 1.68 11.81 3.92
CA HIS A 73 1.26 11.96 5.33
C HIS A 73 -0.15 11.45 5.63
N SER A 74 -0.90 11.07 4.59
CA SER A 74 -2.26 10.55 4.70
C SER A 74 -2.36 9.02 4.59
N ILE A 75 -1.26 8.29 4.34
CA ILE A 75 -1.28 6.82 4.26
C ILE A 75 -0.87 6.22 5.59
N SER A 76 -1.80 5.53 6.23
CA SER A 76 -1.51 4.64 7.35
C SER A 76 -1.45 3.18 6.90
N ILE A 77 -0.57 2.41 7.52
CA ILE A 77 -0.32 1.02 7.20
C ILE A 77 -0.51 0.20 8.46
N MET A 78 -1.39 -0.80 8.41
CA MET A 78 -1.58 -1.72 9.51
C MET A 78 -1.08 -3.12 9.10
N LEU A 79 -0.11 -3.63 9.83
CA LEU A 79 0.44 -4.95 9.69
C LEU A 79 -0.18 -5.88 10.74
N VAL A 80 -0.68 -7.05 10.33
CA VAL A 80 -1.20 -8.06 11.23
C VAL A 80 -0.33 -9.31 11.14
N PHE A 81 0.20 -9.72 12.28
CA PHE A 81 1.06 -10.89 12.42
C PHE A 81 0.30 -12.01 13.15
N LEU A 82 0.49 -13.21 12.67
CA LEU A 82 0.19 -14.44 13.40
C LEU A 82 1.53 -15.05 13.84
N LYS A 83 1.83 -14.99 15.14
CA LYS A 83 3.16 -15.25 15.72
C LYS A 83 4.19 -14.28 15.15
N ASP A 84 5.17 -14.76 14.42
CA ASP A 84 6.23 -13.94 13.81
C ASP A 84 5.98 -13.63 12.33
N LYS A 85 4.91 -14.18 11.73
CA LYS A 85 4.63 -14.11 10.31
C LYS A 85 3.56 -13.08 9.99
N LEU A 86 3.85 -12.18 9.07
CA LEU A 86 2.89 -11.23 8.53
C LEU A 86 1.82 -11.98 7.72
N ILE A 87 0.55 -11.80 8.06
CA ILE A 87 -0.58 -12.47 7.40
C ILE A 87 -1.49 -11.50 6.67
N LYS A 88 -1.48 -10.22 7.06
CA LYS A 88 -2.34 -9.19 6.48
C LYS A 88 -1.65 -7.83 6.50
N VAL A 89 -1.84 -7.05 5.44
CA VAL A 89 -1.43 -5.66 5.33
C VAL A 89 -2.63 -4.84 4.89
N ASN A 90 -2.94 -3.79 5.64
CA ASN A 90 -3.95 -2.81 5.26
C ASN A 90 -3.29 -1.45 5.04
N TYR A 91 -3.51 -0.87 3.89
CA TYR A 91 -3.21 0.52 3.57
C TYR A 91 -4.49 1.32 3.59
N ILE A 92 -4.47 2.45 4.26
CA ILE A 92 -5.58 3.39 4.33
C ILE A 92 -5.07 4.75 3.93
N HIS A 93 -5.66 5.32 2.88
CA HIS A 93 -5.34 6.65 2.39
C HIS A 93 -6.57 7.54 2.50
N GLN A 94 -6.52 8.55 3.36
CA GLN A 94 -7.62 9.45 3.61
C GLN A 94 -7.51 10.69 2.72
N ILE A 95 -8.64 11.09 2.13
CA ILE A 95 -8.77 12.30 1.30
C ILE A 95 -7.76 12.34 0.13
N PRO A 96 -7.64 11.28 -0.67
CA PRO A 96 -6.72 11.29 -1.78
C PRO A 96 -7.22 12.21 -2.90
N GLU A 97 -6.41 13.17 -3.33
CA GLU A 97 -6.64 13.88 -4.59
C GLU A 97 -6.48 12.93 -5.77
N THR A 98 -5.50 12.04 -5.67
CA THR A 98 -5.21 11.00 -6.66
C THR A 98 -5.14 9.63 -6.01
N PRO A 99 -5.75 8.58 -6.61
CA PRO A 99 -5.68 7.22 -6.10
C PRO A 99 -4.25 6.66 -6.15
N ILE A 100 -3.53 6.71 -5.03
CA ILE A 100 -2.14 6.24 -4.90
C ILE A 100 -2.07 4.74 -4.63
N LEU A 101 -2.97 4.20 -3.79
CA LEU A 101 -2.94 2.78 -3.42
C LEU A 101 -3.21 1.86 -4.63
N PHE A 102 -3.99 2.34 -5.60
CA PHE A 102 -4.14 1.63 -6.88
C PHE A 102 -2.80 1.52 -7.63
N GLN A 103 -1.99 2.58 -7.60
CA GLN A 103 -0.67 2.58 -8.23
C GLN A 103 0.32 1.69 -7.47
N ILE A 104 0.27 1.70 -6.13
CA ILE A 104 1.07 0.79 -5.29
C ILE A 104 0.73 -0.67 -5.62
N ALA A 105 -0.56 -1.02 -5.69
CA ALA A 105 -0.96 -2.38 -6.08
C ALA A 105 -0.38 -2.78 -7.43
N LYS A 106 -0.46 -1.89 -8.42
CA LYS A 106 0.02 -2.13 -9.78
C LYS A 106 1.55 -2.17 -9.87
N ASN A 107 2.23 -1.20 -9.27
CA ASN A 107 3.66 -0.98 -9.49
C ASN A 107 4.54 -1.81 -8.55
N ASP A 108 4.15 -1.96 -7.28
CA ASP A 108 4.94 -2.65 -6.26
C ASP A 108 4.54 -4.12 -6.14
N TYR A 109 3.24 -4.39 -6.09
CA TYR A 109 2.72 -5.76 -5.98
C TYR A 109 2.50 -6.46 -7.33
N LYS A 110 2.60 -5.72 -8.45
CA LYS A 110 2.34 -6.23 -9.81
C LYS A 110 0.91 -6.76 -9.99
N ILE A 111 -0.03 -6.18 -9.26
CA ILE A 111 -1.45 -6.54 -9.32
C ILE A 111 -2.16 -5.63 -10.30
N ASN A 112 -2.84 -6.23 -11.26
CA ASN A 112 -3.64 -5.50 -12.23
C ASN A 112 -5.12 -5.80 -12.00
N PHE A 113 -5.82 -4.83 -11.42
CA PHE A 113 -7.27 -4.92 -11.25
C PHE A 113 -7.98 -4.54 -12.55
N GLU A 114 -8.98 -5.31 -12.93
CA GLU A 114 -9.87 -4.97 -14.06
C GLU A 114 -10.84 -3.87 -13.63
N ARG A 115 -10.54 -2.63 -14.02
CA ARG A 115 -11.37 -1.47 -13.63
C ARG A 115 -12.65 -1.36 -14.46
N ASN A 116 -13.76 -1.12 -13.79
CA ASN A 116 -15.05 -0.87 -14.42
C ASN A 116 -15.16 0.58 -14.94
N LYS A 117 -15.00 0.76 -16.25
CA LYS A 117 -15.02 2.07 -16.90
C LYS A 117 -16.30 2.86 -16.61
N ALA A 118 -17.45 2.21 -16.59
CA ALA A 118 -18.73 2.89 -16.34
C ALA A 118 -18.82 3.47 -14.92
N ARG A 119 -18.23 2.81 -13.91
CA ARG A 119 -18.15 3.36 -12.55
C ARG A 119 -17.21 4.55 -12.45
N ILE A 120 -16.07 4.49 -13.15
CA ILE A 120 -15.11 5.58 -13.22
C ILE A 120 -15.74 6.84 -13.83
N GLU A 121 -16.42 6.68 -14.99
CA GLU A 121 -17.10 7.77 -15.70
C GLU A 121 -18.21 8.42 -14.85
N LYS A 122 -18.95 7.61 -14.09
CA LYS A 122 -20.00 8.09 -13.18
C LYS A 122 -19.47 8.58 -11.82
N LYS A 123 -18.14 8.59 -11.61
CA LYS A 123 -17.49 8.96 -10.34
C LYS A 123 -18.04 8.20 -9.13
N GLN A 124 -18.44 6.95 -9.31
CA GLN A 124 -18.95 6.07 -8.26
C GLN A 124 -17.81 5.42 -7.46
N SER A 125 -18.11 4.94 -6.27
CA SER A 125 -17.17 4.12 -5.48
C SER A 125 -16.77 2.86 -6.27
N GLU A 126 -15.50 2.47 -6.12
CA GLU A 126 -14.87 1.37 -6.86
C GLU A 126 -14.46 0.26 -5.88
N PHE A 127 -14.71 -1.00 -6.27
CA PHE A 127 -14.37 -2.18 -5.48
C PHE A 127 -13.79 -3.23 -6.44
N TYR A 128 -12.57 -3.68 -6.17
CA TYR A 128 -11.89 -4.69 -6.96
C TYR A 128 -11.23 -5.72 -6.06
N SER A 129 -11.22 -6.97 -6.51
CA SER A 129 -10.48 -8.03 -5.83
C SER A 129 -9.84 -8.96 -6.84
N THR A 130 -8.74 -9.57 -6.44
CA THR A 130 -8.07 -10.62 -7.20
C THR A 130 -7.21 -11.47 -6.28
N THR A 131 -6.93 -12.70 -6.67
CA THR A 131 -6.05 -13.61 -5.94
C THR A 131 -4.85 -13.95 -6.80
N VAL A 132 -3.65 -13.75 -6.26
CA VAL A 132 -2.38 -14.05 -6.94
C VAL A 132 -1.43 -14.72 -5.95
N ASN A 133 -0.88 -15.88 -6.32
CA ASN A 133 0.10 -16.62 -5.52
C ASN A 133 -0.33 -16.90 -4.08
N GLY A 134 -1.61 -17.22 -3.84
CA GLY A 134 -2.17 -17.53 -2.52
C GLY A 134 -2.32 -16.32 -1.58
N ASN A 135 -2.32 -15.11 -2.16
CA ASN A 135 -2.71 -13.89 -1.47
C ASN A 135 -3.89 -13.26 -2.19
N SER A 136 -4.88 -12.84 -1.43
CA SER A 136 -6.01 -12.05 -1.92
C SER A 136 -5.72 -10.56 -1.74
N TYR A 137 -6.05 -9.81 -2.77
CA TYR A 137 -5.88 -8.36 -2.86
C TYR A 137 -7.26 -7.73 -3.02
N PHE A 138 -7.58 -6.78 -2.15
CA PHE A 138 -8.83 -6.03 -2.18
C PHE A 138 -8.51 -4.55 -2.28
N TYR A 139 -9.05 -3.91 -3.29
CA TYR A 139 -8.92 -2.47 -3.48
C TYR A 139 -10.29 -1.82 -3.40
N VAL A 140 -10.40 -0.75 -2.65
CA VAL A 140 -11.63 0.02 -2.45
C VAL A 140 -11.32 1.51 -2.59
N LEU A 141 -12.09 2.21 -3.42
CA LEU A 141 -12.13 3.66 -3.46
C LEU A 141 -13.55 4.11 -3.15
N LEU A 142 -13.75 4.61 -1.94
CA LEU A 142 -15.03 5.19 -1.50
C LEU A 142 -15.12 6.65 -1.94
N LYS A 143 -16.27 7.05 -2.47
CA LYS A 143 -16.57 8.43 -2.87
C LYS A 143 -17.87 8.86 -2.23
N GLN A 144 -17.79 9.83 -1.32
CA GLN A 144 -18.93 10.38 -0.60
C GLN A 144 -18.91 11.92 -0.69
N GLY A 145 -19.64 12.48 -1.65
CA GLY A 145 -19.59 13.91 -1.93
C GLY A 145 -18.18 14.34 -2.33
N ASN A 146 -17.58 15.25 -1.56
CA ASN A 146 -16.21 15.74 -1.78
C ASN A 146 -15.13 14.94 -1.03
N ARG A 147 -15.53 13.91 -0.27
CA ARG A 147 -14.58 13.06 0.45
C ARG A 147 -14.29 11.81 -0.35
N GLN A 148 -13.02 11.42 -0.34
CA GLN A 148 -12.56 10.15 -0.90
C GLN A 148 -11.73 9.44 0.15
N GLU A 149 -11.85 8.12 0.17
CA GLU A 149 -11.03 7.24 1.00
C GLU A 149 -10.61 6.04 0.15
N GLU A 150 -9.36 5.72 0.19
CA GLU A 150 -8.76 4.63 -0.58
C GLU A 150 -8.22 3.57 0.36
N TYR A 151 -8.49 2.31 0.05
CA TYR A 151 -8.06 1.16 0.84
C TYR A 151 -7.41 0.12 -0.08
N LEU A 152 -6.31 -0.46 0.37
CA LEU A 152 -5.71 -1.64 -0.22
C LEU A 152 -5.45 -2.65 0.89
N GLU A 153 -6.11 -3.79 0.82
CA GLU A 153 -5.89 -4.91 1.74
C GLU A 153 -5.22 -6.07 1.00
N ILE A 154 -4.22 -6.65 1.63
CA ILE A 154 -3.49 -7.82 1.14
C ILE A 154 -3.50 -8.87 2.23
N VAL A 155 -4.04 -10.05 1.93
CA VAL A 155 -4.26 -11.12 2.90
C VAL A 155 -3.70 -12.43 2.39
N SER A 156 -3.05 -13.20 3.28
CA SER A 156 -2.69 -14.59 3.00
C SER A 156 -3.93 -15.48 3.06
N ASP A 157 -4.33 -16.07 1.95
CA ASP A 157 -5.49 -16.97 1.90
C ASP A 157 -5.29 -18.19 2.83
N LYS A 158 -4.06 -18.65 2.96
CA LYS A 158 -3.70 -19.80 3.81
C LYS A 158 -3.81 -19.51 5.30
N ASP A 159 -3.48 -18.29 5.71
CA ASP A 159 -3.31 -17.94 7.12
C ASP A 159 -4.55 -17.21 7.68
N ILE A 160 -5.42 -16.65 6.81
CA ILE A 160 -6.61 -15.92 7.24
C ILE A 160 -7.60 -16.80 7.98
N SER A 161 -7.83 -18.04 7.52
CA SER A 161 -8.74 -18.98 8.18
C SER A 161 -8.29 -19.31 9.60
N LYS A 162 -6.97 -19.41 9.83
CA LYS A 162 -6.42 -19.63 11.17
C LYS A 162 -6.60 -18.40 12.06
N PHE A 163 -6.49 -17.21 11.49
CA PHE A 163 -6.74 -15.95 12.17
C PHE A 163 -8.20 -15.83 12.60
N GLU A 164 -9.13 -16.14 11.71
CA GLU A 164 -10.57 -16.18 12.01
C GLU A 164 -10.92 -17.19 13.09
N GLU A 165 -10.38 -18.40 13.00
CA GLU A 165 -10.55 -19.43 14.04
C GLU A 165 -10.02 -18.98 15.41
N PHE A 166 -8.91 -18.25 15.43
CA PHE A 166 -8.36 -17.71 16.67
C PHE A 166 -9.25 -16.61 17.27
N LEU A 167 -9.79 -15.70 16.44
CA LEU A 167 -10.72 -14.67 16.90
C LEU A 167 -11.98 -15.28 17.51
N LEU A 168 -12.56 -16.30 16.88
CA LEU A 168 -13.73 -17.02 17.40
C LEU A 168 -13.45 -17.63 18.78
N LYS A 169 -12.27 -18.22 18.98
CA LYS A 169 -11.87 -18.78 20.29
C LYS A 169 -11.74 -17.72 21.39
N ILE A 170 -11.31 -16.49 21.03
CA ILE A 170 -11.27 -15.38 22.00
C ILE A 170 -12.69 -14.94 22.35
N GLU A 171 -13.60 -14.84 21.40
CA GLU A 171 -14.99 -14.46 21.63
C GLU A 171 -15.73 -15.49 22.50
N GLU A 172 -15.47 -16.77 22.30
CA GLU A 172 -16.04 -17.84 23.11
C GLU A 172 -15.50 -17.89 24.56
N ALA A 173 -14.34 -17.30 24.81
CA ALA A 173 -13.69 -17.29 26.13
C ALA A 173 -14.09 -16.08 27.02
N GLN A 174 -14.85 -15.13 26.48
CA GLN A 174 -15.36 -13.95 27.18
C GLN A 174 -16.79 -14.15 27.68
#